data_241045982c4262eb3695f7b4f539e8ca
#
_entry.id   241045982c4262eb3695f7b4f539e8ca
#
_cell.length_a   1.000
_cell.length_b   1.000
_cell.length_c   1.000
_cell.angle_alpha   90.00
_cell.angle_beta   90.00
_cell.angle_gamma   90.00
#
_symmetry.space_group_name_H-M   'P 1'
#
loop_
_entity.id
_entity.type
_entity.pdbx_description
1 polymer ?
#
loop_
_entity_poly.entity_id
_entity_poly.type
_entity_poly.pdbx_seq_one_letter_code
_entity_poly.pdbx_strand_id
1 'polypeptide(L)'
;MKKLFLFFVLVCAVVLSAGEKLPRYIILFIGDGMSTPQRMMAEEFARKTGRGELIINHFPFHASTRTVSTSSLVTDSAAAGTAIACGTKTANGRIGVTPDGKIRFESVAELAKKKNYKVGIVTTMTINHATPASFYGHRISRSQYYELGVDLVNSDFDYFAGGGVAFPTGKPAKKGAPAPKLPNIYDLAAKKGYKVLKDKKAFMALKPGSGKILYSGAPGRISAAIDAGKEDITLAELTAKGLELLKNEKGFFLMVEGGTIDSYGHGNEAASNLREVLALDDAVKEAVKFMKKHPQDTLIVVTGDHETGGMTMGFAGSGYAMYMDRLAHQKVSISKFGSLLKDARKAKKDFSYADVQKMVTRYFGLQFTGDPKKEPMALSAEQKKALEAAFQKNRLPGTLKLIMNQKAGIGWTTGAHTALPVLTTATGAQAKRFSGFIDNTDIANILKSLLK
;
A
#
# COMPACT_ATOMS: atom_id res chain seq x y z
N MET A 1 20.81 -71.13 31.85
CA MET A 1 20.86 -69.68 31.70
C MET A 1 20.98 -69.35 30.17
N LYS A 2 19.86 -69.06 29.55
CA LYS A 2 19.82 -68.71 28.12
C LYS A 2 19.82 -67.19 27.98
N LYS A 3 20.87 -66.63 27.37
CA LYS A 3 20.99 -65.22 27.03
C LYS A 3 20.18 -64.92 25.78
N LEU A 4 19.12 -64.11 25.92
CA LEU A 4 18.29 -63.62 24.82
C LEU A 4 18.99 -62.35 24.29
N PHE A 5 19.52 -62.41 23.06
CA PHE A 5 20.04 -61.25 22.34
C PHE A 5 18.92 -60.55 21.60
N LEU A 6 18.57 -59.36 22.08
CA LEU A 6 17.56 -58.50 21.41
C LEU A 6 18.24 -57.71 20.32
N PHE A 7 17.97 -57.99 19.03
CA PHE A 7 18.43 -57.23 17.90
C PHE A 7 17.49 -56.01 17.70
N PHE A 8 18.01 -54.83 18.01
CA PHE A 8 17.32 -53.59 17.69
C PHE A 8 17.60 -53.23 16.21
N VAL A 9 16.63 -53.44 15.33
CA VAL A 9 16.70 -52.96 13.93
C VAL A 9 16.30 -51.48 13.93
N LEU A 10 17.30 -50.59 13.79
CA LEU A 10 17.11 -49.17 13.60
C LEU A 10 16.66 -48.95 12.12
N VAL A 11 15.35 -48.82 11.91
CA VAL A 11 14.82 -48.40 10.62
C VAL A 11 15.06 -46.89 10.49
N CYS A 12 16.16 -46.49 9.84
CA CYS A 12 16.35 -45.15 9.34
C CYS A 12 15.33 -44.88 8.25
N ALA A 13 14.21 -44.23 8.60
CA ALA A 13 13.34 -43.62 7.62
C ALA A 13 14.14 -42.52 6.91
N VAL A 14 14.65 -42.78 5.72
CA VAL A 14 15.13 -41.76 4.80
C VAL A 14 13.90 -40.94 4.38
N VAL A 15 13.65 -39.84 5.08
CA VAL A 15 12.72 -38.81 4.59
C VAL A 15 13.40 -38.24 3.36
N LEU A 16 13.08 -38.80 2.19
CA LEU A 16 13.32 -38.13 0.93
C LEU A 16 12.60 -36.79 1.00
N SER A 17 13.34 -35.72 1.25
CA SER A 17 12.90 -34.36 1.08
C SER A 17 12.51 -34.23 -0.39
N ALA A 18 11.23 -34.50 -0.71
CA ALA A 18 10.67 -34.07 -1.98
C ALA A 18 10.95 -32.58 -2.07
N GLY A 19 11.78 -32.16 -3.03
CA GLY A 19 12.18 -30.78 -3.21
C GLY A 19 10.92 -29.91 -3.18
N GLU A 20 10.91 -28.89 -2.31
CA GLU A 20 9.72 -28.06 -2.15
C GLU A 20 9.28 -27.51 -3.51
N LYS A 21 8.01 -27.75 -3.85
CA LYS A 21 7.43 -27.36 -5.14
C LYS A 21 7.57 -25.86 -5.36
N LEU A 22 7.99 -25.44 -6.55
CA LEU A 22 8.04 -24.03 -6.91
C LEU A 22 6.61 -23.50 -7.13
N PRO A 23 6.32 -22.27 -6.65
CA PRO A 23 5.00 -21.68 -6.82
C PRO A 23 4.70 -21.36 -8.29
N ARG A 24 3.48 -21.62 -8.73
CA ARG A 24 2.94 -21.13 -9.99
C ARG A 24 2.31 -19.76 -9.85
N TYR A 25 1.80 -19.45 -8.68
CA TYR A 25 1.12 -18.20 -8.37
C TYR A 25 1.93 -17.42 -7.34
N ILE A 26 2.50 -16.33 -7.77
CA ILE A 26 3.31 -15.45 -6.92
C ILE A 26 2.57 -14.14 -6.73
N ILE A 27 2.28 -13.79 -5.48
CA ILE A 27 1.55 -12.58 -5.11
C ILE A 27 2.41 -11.78 -4.15
N LEU A 28 2.83 -10.60 -4.57
CA LEU A 28 3.63 -9.66 -3.78
C LEU A 28 2.79 -8.46 -3.39
N PHE A 29 2.62 -8.24 -2.09
CA PHE A 29 1.99 -7.05 -1.54
C PHE A 29 3.04 -6.08 -1.05
N ILE A 30 2.86 -4.79 -1.38
CA ILE A 30 3.71 -3.69 -0.91
C ILE A 30 2.82 -2.65 -0.24
N GLY A 31 3.02 -2.41 1.05
CA GLY A 31 2.48 -1.24 1.72
C GLY A 31 3.48 -0.10 1.60
N ASP A 32 3.23 0.87 0.71
CA ASP A 32 4.08 2.05 0.56
C ASP A 32 4.08 2.83 1.87
N GLY A 33 5.26 3.08 2.44
CA GLY A 33 5.42 3.74 3.73
C GLY A 33 5.04 2.90 4.95
N MET A 34 4.86 1.58 4.80
CA MET A 34 4.41 0.68 5.85
C MET A 34 5.56 -0.07 6.52
N SER A 35 5.92 0.32 7.72
CA SER A 35 6.85 -0.41 8.57
C SER A 35 6.15 -1.05 9.78
N THR A 36 6.93 -1.54 10.72
CA THR A 36 6.42 -2.18 11.95
C THR A 36 5.44 -1.29 12.72
N PRO A 37 5.69 0.02 12.97
CA PRO A 37 4.75 0.86 13.71
C PRO A 37 3.36 0.91 13.06
N GLN A 38 3.27 1.12 11.76
CA GLN A 38 2.00 1.21 11.04
C GLN A 38 1.23 -0.11 11.15
N ARG A 39 1.91 -1.27 10.99
CA ARG A 39 1.29 -2.60 11.09
C ARG A 39 0.78 -2.90 12.51
N MET A 40 1.63 -2.67 13.52
CA MET A 40 1.26 -2.97 14.92
C MET A 40 0.13 -2.07 15.41
N MET A 41 0.16 -0.77 15.08
CA MET A 41 -0.93 0.13 15.45
C MET A 41 -2.22 -0.20 14.72
N ALA A 42 -2.16 -0.59 13.44
CA ALA A 42 -3.35 -1.01 12.70
C ALA A 42 -3.97 -2.28 13.31
N GLU A 43 -3.16 -3.22 13.80
CA GLU A 43 -3.65 -4.39 14.52
C GLU A 43 -4.33 -4.02 15.83
N GLU A 44 -3.70 -3.18 16.65
CA GLU A 44 -4.32 -2.74 17.92
C GLU A 44 -5.60 -1.94 17.67
N PHE A 45 -5.62 -1.11 16.63
CA PHE A 45 -6.85 -0.42 16.22
C PHE A 45 -7.93 -1.40 15.78
N ALA A 46 -7.59 -2.43 15.00
CA ALA A 46 -8.52 -3.47 14.57
C ALA A 46 -9.09 -4.25 15.76
N ARG A 47 -8.25 -4.66 16.73
CA ARG A 47 -8.67 -5.32 17.98
C ARG A 47 -9.62 -4.44 18.78
N LYS A 48 -9.28 -3.17 19.01
CA LYS A 48 -10.09 -2.22 19.78
C LYS A 48 -11.42 -1.86 19.12
N THR A 49 -11.51 -1.99 17.79
CA THR A 49 -12.74 -1.73 17.02
C THR A 49 -13.54 -3.00 16.69
N GLY A 50 -13.17 -4.15 17.25
CA GLY A 50 -13.89 -5.43 17.08
C GLY A 50 -13.65 -6.11 15.73
N ARG A 51 -12.64 -5.67 14.96
CA ARG A 51 -12.31 -6.25 13.66
C ARG A 51 -11.42 -7.51 13.76
N GLY A 52 -10.80 -7.76 14.92
CA GLY A 52 -9.87 -8.87 15.14
C GLY A 52 -8.43 -8.53 14.76
N GLU A 53 -7.66 -9.53 14.41
CA GLU A 53 -6.23 -9.44 14.11
C GLU A 53 -5.97 -9.28 12.60
N LEU A 54 -4.82 -8.69 12.26
CA LEU A 54 -4.37 -8.56 10.87
C LEU A 54 -3.71 -9.87 10.42
N ILE A 55 -4.21 -10.46 9.31
CA ILE A 55 -3.67 -11.72 8.80
C ILE A 55 -2.20 -11.59 8.38
N ILE A 56 -1.77 -10.40 7.93
CA ILE A 56 -0.40 -10.13 7.50
C ILE A 56 0.63 -10.26 8.63
N ASN A 57 0.22 -10.13 9.90
CA ASN A 57 1.09 -10.26 11.06
C ASN A 57 1.22 -11.71 11.55
N HIS A 58 0.35 -12.62 11.07
CA HIS A 58 0.28 -14.02 11.48
C HIS A 58 0.79 -15.00 10.41
N PHE A 59 1.44 -14.53 9.36
CA PHE A 59 2.13 -15.40 8.42
C PHE A 59 3.32 -16.08 9.10
N PRO A 60 3.64 -17.34 8.76
CA PRO A 60 4.60 -18.14 9.53
C PRO A 60 6.06 -17.70 9.38
N PHE A 61 6.42 -16.94 8.34
CA PHE A 61 7.78 -16.53 8.05
C PHE A 61 7.91 -15.02 8.06
N HIS A 62 8.93 -14.52 8.78
CA HIS A 62 9.15 -13.10 9.04
C HIS A 62 10.61 -12.73 8.78
N ALA A 63 10.81 -11.58 8.16
CA ALA A 63 12.12 -10.96 8.00
C ALA A 63 12.07 -9.46 8.37
N SER A 64 13.11 -8.99 9.03
CA SER A 64 13.40 -7.56 9.11
C SER A 64 14.14 -7.17 7.83
N THR A 65 13.62 -6.20 7.08
CA THR A 65 14.11 -5.86 5.75
C THR A 65 14.70 -4.46 5.72
N ARG A 66 15.95 -4.37 5.33
CA ARG A 66 16.67 -3.09 5.15
C ARG A 66 16.30 -2.46 3.80
N THR A 67 16.09 -1.14 3.77
CA THR A 67 15.49 -0.45 2.61
C THR A 67 16.35 0.67 2.00
N VAL A 68 17.59 0.85 2.42
CA VAL A 68 18.47 1.96 1.95
C VAL A 68 18.65 1.98 0.42
N SER A 69 18.83 3.19 -0.14
CA SER A 69 19.20 3.39 -1.55
C SER A 69 20.71 3.59 -1.72
N THR A 70 21.20 3.70 -2.96
CA THR A 70 22.63 4.02 -3.21
C THR A 70 22.99 5.46 -2.88
N SER A 71 22.01 6.37 -2.80
CA SER A 71 22.23 7.79 -2.56
C SER A 71 21.87 8.26 -1.14
N SER A 72 21.19 7.43 -0.34
CA SER A 72 20.72 7.81 0.99
C SER A 72 20.38 6.59 1.86
N LEU A 73 20.58 6.73 3.18
CA LEU A 73 20.00 5.78 4.14
C LEU A 73 18.48 5.83 4.16
N VAL A 74 17.90 6.99 3.88
CA VAL A 74 16.46 7.18 3.73
C VAL A 74 16.12 7.09 2.25
N THR A 75 15.50 5.98 1.86
CA THR A 75 15.09 5.73 0.47
C THR A 75 13.80 6.47 0.09
N ASP A 76 13.58 6.66 -1.21
CA ASP A 76 12.25 6.98 -1.75
C ASP A 76 11.61 5.74 -2.39
N SER A 77 10.31 5.82 -2.69
CA SER A 77 9.56 4.70 -3.29
C SER A 77 10.10 4.26 -4.67
N ALA A 78 10.76 5.15 -5.42
CA ALA A 78 11.33 4.80 -6.73
C ALA A 78 12.54 3.87 -6.57
N ALA A 79 13.48 4.23 -5.70
CA ALA A 79 14.66 3.41 -5.43
C ALA A 79 14.30 2.13 -4.66
N ALA A 80 13.41 2.20 -3.68
CA ALA A 80 12.95 1.05 -2.92
C ALA A 80 12.14 0.07 -3.79
N GLY A 81 11.19 0.59 -4.58
CA GLY A 81 10.43 -0.19 -5.55
C GLY A 81 11.34 -0.86 -6.58
N THR A 82 12.37 -0.14 -7.09
CA THR A 82 13.39 -0.72 -7.99
C THR A 82 14.14 -1.87 -7.32
N ALA A 83 14.56 -1.72 -6.06
CA ALA A 83 15.25 -2.78 -5.34
C ALA A 83 14.36 -4.03 -5.17
N ILE A 84 13.09 -3.83 -4.79
CA ILE A 84 12.10 -4.91 -4.60
C ILE A 84 11.72 -5.56 -5.94
N ALA A 85 11.68 -4.81 -7.04
CA ALA A 85 11.30 -5.32 -8.35
C ALA A 85 12.48 -5.95 -9.12
N CYS A 86 13.68 -5.34 -9.03
CA CYS A 86 14.81 -5.70 -9.88
C CYS A 86 15.92 -6.48 -9.15
N GLY A 87 15.97 -6.43 -7.82
CA GLY A 87 17.04 -7.07 -7.03
C GLY A 87 18.38 -6.31 -7.06
N THR A 88 18.32 -5.02 -7.41
CA THR A 88 19.51 -4.16 -7.52
C THR A 88 19.19 -2.77 -6.99
N LYS A 89 20.11 -2.18 -6.22
CA LYS A 89 19.95 -0.83 -5.68
C LYS A 89 20.16 0.24 -6.75
N THR A 90 19.43 1.34 -6.59
CA THR A 90 19.62 2.57 -7.39
C THR A 90 19.55 3.81 -6.49
N ALA A 91 19.72 5.00 -7.07
CA ALA A 91 19.61 6.28 -6.36
C ALA A 91 18.14 6.70 -6.24
N ASN A 92 17.81 7.49 -5.21
CA ASN A 92 16.49 8.06 -5.02
C ASN A 92 16.01 8.76 -6.31
N GLY A 93 14.73 8.58 -6.63
CA GLY A 93 14.09 9.12 -7.82
C GLY A 93 14.29 8.31 -9.10
N ARG A 94 15.15 7.28 -9.13
CA ARG A 94 15.39 6.41 -10.28
C ARG A 94 14.44 5.22 -10.29
N ILE A 95 13.98 4.82 -11.46
CA ILE A 95 13.08 3.67 -11.66
C ILE A 95 13.71 2.70 -12.65
N GLY A 96 14.01 1.47 -12.22
CA GLY A 96 14.47 0.38 -13.07
C GLY A 96 15.76 0.63 -13.84
N VAL A 97 16.61 1.53 -13.36
CA VAL A 97 17.89 1.91 -14.01
C VAL A 97 19.01 2.11 -12.99
N THR A 98 20.27 2.05 -13.45
CA THR A 98 21.44 2.43 -12.63
C THR A 98 21.34 3.88 -12.13
N PRO A 99 22.10 4.27 -11.08
CA PRO A 99 22.11 5.65 -10.57
C PRO A 99 22.42 6.70 -11.63
N ASP A 100 23.25 6.38 -12.64
CA ASP A 100 23.59 7.24 -13.78
C ASP A 100 22.58 7.14 -14.96
N GLY A 101 21.61 6.22 -14.86
CA GLY A 101 20.55 6.03 -15.86
C GLY A 101 20.95 5.27 -17.12
N LYS A 102 22.19 4.74 -17.21
CA LYS A 102 22.73 4.15 -18.44
C LYS A 102 22.28 2.71 -18.67
N ILE A 103 22.11 1.93 -17.60
CA ILE A 103 21.76 0.51 -17.69
C ILE A 103 20.35 0.31 -17.13
N ARG A 104 19.53 -0.43 -17.86
CA ARG A 104 18.18 -0.87 -17.42
C ARG A 104 18.31 -2.16 -16.65
N PHE A 105 17.54 -2.27 -15.56
CA PHE A 105 17.43 -3.49 -14.77
C PHE A 105 16.18 -4.26 -15.17
N GLU A 106 16.28 -5.54 -15.35
CA GLU A 106 15.12 -6.40 -15.56
C GLU A 106 14.39 -6.64 -14.24
N SER A 107 13.10 -6.36 -14.19
CA SER A 107 12.26 -6.64 -13.04
C SER A 107 11.81 -8.10 -12.99
N VAL A 108 11.36 -8.55 -11.81
CA VAL A 108 10.73 -9.88 -11.65
C VAL A 108 9.47 -10.02 -12.49
N ALA A 109 8.71 -8.94 -12.70
CA ALA A 109 7.50 -8.92 -13.52
C ALA A 109 7.84 -9.10 -15.02
N GLU A 110 8.88 -8.42 -15.52
CA GLU A 110 9.36 -8.60 -16.89
C GLU A 110 9.91 -10.01 -17.12
N LEU A 111 10.69 -10.54 -16.17
CA LEU A 111 11.16 -11.91 -16.25
C LEU A 111 10.00 -12.90 -16.23
N ALA A 112 8.97 -12.70 -15.40
CA ALA A 112 7.76 -13.53 -15.39
C ALA A 112 7.06 -13.49 -16.75
N LYS A 113 6.89 -12.31 -17.35
CA LYS A 113 6.30 -12.17 -18.69
C LYS A 113 7.11 -12.89 -19.75
N LYS A 114 8.44 -12.74 -19.78
CA LYS A 114 9.34 -13.48 -20.69
C LYS A 114 9.23 -14.99 -20.54
N LYS A 115 8.92 -15.48 -19.36
CA LYS A 115 8.71 -16.90 -19.05
C LYS A 115 7.24 -17.34 -19.25
N ASN A 116 6.42 -16.55 -19.94
CA ASN A 116 5.02 -16.81 -20.26
C ASN A 116 4.08 -16.91 -19.05
N TYR A 117 4.44 -16.34 -17.90
CA TYR A 117 3.49 -16.08 -16.82
C TYR A 117 2.58 -14.92 -17.23
N LYS A 118 1.34 -14.94 -16.77
CA LYS A 118 0.55 -13.69 -16.78
C LYS A 118 1.05 -12.75 -15.70
N VAL A 119 0.98 -11.44 -15.98
CA VAL A 119 1.48 -10.43 -15.07
C VAL A 119 0.39 -9.39 -14.77
N GLY A 120 0.22 -9.09 -13.48
CA GLY A 120 -0.69 -8.05 -13.01
C GLY A 120 -0.02 -7.06 -12.08
N ILE A 121 -0.43 -5.80 -12.19
CA ILE A 121 -0.01 -4.70 -11.33
C ILE A 121 -1.27 -3.98 -10.82
N VAL A 122 -1.40 -3.92 -9.50
CA VAL A 122 -2.53 -3.30 -8.80
C VAL A 122 -2.03 -2.24 -7.82
N THR A 123 -2.73 -1.12 -7.71
CA THR A 123 -2.36 -0.06 -6.78
C THR A 123 -3.55 0.77 -6.34
N THR A 124 -3.49 1.35 -5.15
CA THR A 124 -4.43 2.40 -4.72
C THR A 124 -4.06 3.78 -5.31
N MET A 125 -2.84 3.95 -5.83
CA MET A 125 -2.33 5.20 -6.43
C MET A 125 -2.66 5.29 -7.93
N THR A 126 -2.09 6.29 -8.61
CA THR A 126 -2.04 6.28 -10.08
C THR A 126 -1.16 5.13 -10.56
N ILE A 127 -1.59 4.44 -11.62
CA ILE A 127 -0.96 3.19 -12.07
C ILE A 127 0.50 3.42 -12.51
N ASN A 128 0.85 4.64 -12.91
CA ASN A 128 2.22 5.06 -13.25
C ASN A 128 2.92 5.81 -12.10
N HIS A 129 2.50 5.61 -10.84
CA HIS A 129 3.25 6.03 -9.66
C HIS A 129 4.57 5.25 -9.53
N ALA A 130 5.49 5.72 -8.71
CA ALA A 130 6.87 5.19 -8.65
C ALA A 130 6.94 3.69 -8.32
N THR A 131 6.20 3.23 -7.30
CA THR A 131 6.22 1.82 -6.85
C THR A 131 5.70 0.86 -7.91
N PRO A 132 4.47 1.01 -8.47
CA PRO A 132 4.01 0.14 -9.54
C PRO A 132 4.88 0.26 -10.79
N ALA A 133 5.36 1.47 -11.13
CA ALA A 133 6.21 1.69 -12.29
C ALA A 133 7.57 0.99 -12.20
N SER A 134 8.08 0.70 -11.00
CA SER A 134 9.33 -0.03 -10.82
C SER A 134 9.30 -1.47 -11.37
N PHE A 135 8.11 -2.01 -11.63
CA PHE A 135 7.94 -3.35 -12.18
C PHE A 135 7.92 -3.41 -13.71
N TYR A 136 7.81 -2.25 -14.41
CA TYR A 136 7.72 -2.19 -15.87
C TYR A 136 8.44 -0.98 -16.49
N GLY A 137 8.88 -0.02 -15.69
CA GLY A 137 9.43 1.27 -16.17
C GLY A 137 10.94 1.36 -15.98
N HIS A 138 11.59 2.14 -16.89
CA HIS A 138 13.03 2.36 -16.88
C HIS A 138 13.33 3.83 -17.11
N ARG A 139 13.27 4.65 -16.04
CA ARG A 139 13.39 6.11 -16.14
C ARG A 139 14.37 6.70 -15.14
N ILE A 140 15.09 7.70 -15.57
CA ILE A 140 16.04 8.46 -14.72
C ILE A 140 15.33 9.34 -13.69
N SER A 141 14.00 9.50 -13.80
CA SER A 141 13.20 10.26 -12.85
C SER A 141 11.80 9.70 -12.71
N ARG A 142 11.36 9.46 -11.47
CA ARG A 142 9.97 9.09 -11.14
C ARG A 142 8.94 10.15 -11.57
N SER A 143 9.39 11.37 -11.86
CA SER A 143 8.52 12.45 -12.33
C SER A 143 8.22 12.38 -13.83
N GLN A 144 8.82 11.46 -14.58
CA GLN A 144 8.55 11.20 -15.98
C GLN A 144 7.27 10.38 -16.17
N TYR A 145 6.15 10.89 -15.64
CA TYR A 145 4.87 10.18 -15.57
C TYR A 145 4.33 9.75 -16.93
N TYR A 146 4.45 10.63 -17.95
CA TYR A 146 3.98 10.28 -19.30
C TYR A 146 4.78 9.12 -19.89
N GLU A 147 6.08 9.19 -19.79
CA GLU A 147 7.01 8.16 -20.28
C GLU A 147 6.81 6.84 -19.53
N LEU A 148 6.55 6.89 -18.20
CA LEU A 148 6.16 5.70 -17.42
C LEU A 148 4.80 5.15 -17.88
N GLY A 149 3.87 6.00 -18.31
CA GLY A 149 2.63 5.57 -18.96
C GLY A 149 2.87 4.86 -20.30
N VAL A 150 3.83 5.33 -21.09
CA VAL A 150 4.27 4.66 -22.34
C VAL A 150 4.92 3.31 -22.03
N ASP A 151 5.77 3.24 -20.97
CA ASP A 151 6.39 1.99 -20.53
C ASP A 151 5.33 0.96 -20.08
N LEU A 152 4.29 1.41 -19.35
CA LEU A 152 3.15 0.58 -18.98
C LEU A 152 2.51 -0.09 -20.21
N VAL A 153 2.19 0.70 -21.24
CA VAL A 153 1.57 0.20 -22.46
C VAL A 153 2.49 -0.78 -23.21
N ASN A 154 3.79 -0.53 -23.21
CA ASN A 154 4.79 -1.36 -23.89
C ASN A 154 5.22 -2.60 -23.10
N SER A 155 4.93 -2.69 -21.80
CA SER A 155 5.24 -3.84 -20.98
C SER A 155 4.51 -5.13 -21.42
N ASP A 156 3.38 -4.97 -22.11
CA ASP A 156 2.50 -6.05 -22.54
C ASP A 156 1.97 -6.93 -21.39
N PHE A 157 1.93 -6.38 -20.15
CA PHE A 157 1.38 -7.11 -19.01
C PHE A 157 -0.14 -7.31 -19.16
N ASP A 158 -0.68 -8.28 -18.45
CA ASP A 158 -2.04 -8.77 -18.69
C ASP A 158 -3.11 -7.99 -17.91
N TYR A 159 -2.72 -7.39 -16.77
CA TYR A 159 -3.66 -6.74 -15.88
C TYR A 159 -3.05 -5.52 -15.19
N PHE A 160 -3.62 -4.36 -15.44
CA PHE A 160 -3.37 -3.15 -14.70
C PHE A 160 -4.65 -2.64 -14.08
N ALA A 161 -4.65 -2.40 -12.76
CA ALA A 161 -5.82 -1.88 -12.07
C ALA A 161 -5.44 -0.94 -10.93
N GLY A 162 -6.17 0.18 -10.81
CA GLY A 162 -5.88 1.15 -9.75
C GLY A 162 -6.64 2.45 -9.93
N GLY A 163 -5.99 3.52 -9.51
CA GLY A 163 -6.42 4.88 -9.82
C GLY A 163 -6.25 5.20 -11.31
N GLY A 164 -6.11 6.47 -11.65
CA GLY A 164 -5.87 6.89 -13.04
C GLY A 164 -4.43 6.73 -13.50
N VAL A 165 -4.16 7.13 -14.74
CA VAL A 165 -2.81 7.39 -15.22
C VAL A 165 -2.51 8.88 -15.03
N ALA A 166 -1.46 9.21 -14.29
CA ALA A 166 -1.07 10.60 -14.08
C ALA A 166 -0.54 11.20 -15.40
N PHE A 167 -0.99 12.41 -15.73
CA PHE A 167 -0.60 13.14 -16.91
C PHE A 167 -0.67 12.33 -18.21
N PRO A 168 -1.85 11.76 -18.57
CA PRO A 168 -1.98 10.81 -19.68
C PRO A 168 -1.70 11.44 -21.06
N THR A 169 -1.65 12.77 -21.17
CA THR A 169 -1.31 13.53 -22.38
C THR A 169 -0.03 14.39 -22.23
N GLY A 170 0.74 14.09 -21.18
CA GLY A 170 1.95 14.82 -20.81
C GLY A 170 1.74 15.80 -19.66
N LYS A 171 2.82 16.05 -18.90
CA LYS A 171 2.81 16.97 -17.76
C LYS A 171 3.05 18.41 -18.25
N PRO A 172 2.24 19.40 -17.82
CA PRO A 172 2.50 20.81 -18.09
C PRO A 172 3.90 21.23 -17.58
N ALA A 173 4.59 22.06 -18.35
CA ALA A 173 5.94 22.54 -18.01
C ALA A 173 5.96 23.32 -16.66
N LYS A 174 4.89 24.05 -16.38
CA LYS A 174 4.66 24.76 -15.10
C LYS A 174 3.18 24.76 -14.75
N LYS A 175 2.88 25.00 -13.47
CA LYS A 175 1.48 25.10 -13.00
C LYS A 175 0.72 26.19 -13.79
N GLY A 176 -0.44 25.82 -14.34
CA GLY A 176 -1.27 26.71 -15.17
C GLY A 176 -0.90 26.78 -16.65
N ALA A 177 0.21 26.17 -17.08
CA ALA A 177 0.52 26.03 -18.50
C ALA A 177 -0.35 24.93 -19.16
N PRO A 178 -0.66 25.02 -20.47
CA PRO A 178 -1.34 23.94 -21.18
C PRO A 178 -0.50 22.66 -21.16
N ALA A 179 -1.18 21.52 -21.06
CA ALA A 179 -0.52 20.22 -21.19
C ALA A 179 0.02 20.04 -22.62
N PRO A 180 1.14 19.33 -22.80
CA PRO A 180 1.62 18.94 -24.11
C PRO A 180 0.54 18.16 -24.86
N LYS A 181 0.46 18.33 -26.20
CA LYS A 181 -0.45 17.54 -27.05
C LYS A 181 0.18 16.20 -27.44
N LEU A 182 0.49 15.37 -26.43
CA LEU A 182 0.99 14.01 -26.65
C LEU A 182 -0.18 13.02 -26.82
N PRO A 183 0.01 11.89 -27.53
CA PRO A 183 -0.99 10.84 -27.62
C PRO A 183 -1.47 10.41 -26.25
N ASN A 184 -2.77 10.25 -26.06
CA ASN A 184 -3.32 9.86 -24.77
C ASN A 184 -2.93 8.41 -24.44
N ILE A 185 -2.39 8.16 -23.24
CA ILE A 185 -1.95 6.83 -22.78
C ILE A 185 -3.09 5.79 -22.86
N TYR A 186 -4.33 6.18 -22.57
CA TYR A 186 -5.48 5.28 -22.67
C TYR A 186 -5.75 4.85 -24.13
N ASP A 187 -5.57 5.77 -25.09
CA ASP A 187 -5.72 5.46 -26.52
C ASP A 187 -4.57 4.58 -27.02
N LEU A 188 -3.35 4.83 -26.54
CA LEU A 188 -2.19 3.97 -26.82
C LEU A 188 -2.42 2.55 -26.26
N ALA A 189 -2.95 2.43 -25.05
CA ALA A 189 -3.28 1.15 -24.45
C ALA A 189 -4.35 0.40 -25.26
N ALA A 190 -5.42 1.09 -25.67
CA ALA A 190 -6.46 0.50 -26.51
C ALA A 190 -5.92 -0.03 -27.84
N LYS A 191 -5.05 0.76 -28.53
CA LYS A 191 -4.35 0.35 -29.75
C LYS A 191 -3.44 -0.86 -29.55
N LYS A 192 -2.91 -1.07 -28.35
CA LYS A 192 -2.10 -2.25 -27.97
C LYS A 192 -2.96 -3.45 -27.49
N GLY A 193 -4.28 -3.37 -27.63
CA GLY A 193 -5.21 -4.44 -27.32
C GLY A 193 -5.65 -4.53 -25.85
N TYR A 194 -5.42 -3.49 -25.05
CA TYR A 194 -6.01 -3.41 -23.71
C TYR A 194 -7.49 -3.03 -23.78
N LYS A 195 -8.32 -3.70 -23.01
CA LYS A 195 -9.66 -3.22 -22.66
C LYS A 195 -9.50 -2.14 -21.60
N VAL A 196 -9.70 -0.88 -21.99
CA VAL A 196 -9.64 0.26 -21.09
C VAL A 196 -10.99 0.47 -20.45
N LEU A 197 -11.08 0.37 -19.13
CA LEU A 197 -12.32 0.44 -18.35
C LEU A 197 -12.18 1.50 -17.24
N LYS A 198 -13.26 2.25 -17.02
CA LYS A 198 -13.37 3.24 -15.93
C LYS A 198 -14.60 2.98 -15.04
N ASP A 199 -15.59 2.28 -15.55
CA ASP A 199 -16.82 1.92 -14.83
C ASP A 199 -16.60 0.66 -13.98
N LYS A 200 -16.95 0.75 -12.69
CA LYS A 200 -16.80 -0.36 -11.72
C LYS A 200 -17.66 -1.57 -12.11
N LYS A 201 -18.92 -1.35 -12.53
CA LYS A 201 -19.84 -2.44 -12.86
C LYS A 201 -19.34 -3.23 -14.07
N ALA A 202 -18.92 -2.54 -15.13
CA ALA A 202 -18.34 -3.16 -16.31
C ALA A 202 -17.04 -3.93 -15.99
N PHE A 203 -16.18 -3.36 -15.14
CA PHE A 203 -14.96 -4.01 -14.68
C PHE A 203 -15.26 -5.28 -13.86
N MET A 204 -16.16 -5.22 -12.90
CA MET A 204 -16.52 -6.37 -12.06
C MET A 204 -17.22 -7.50 -12.85
N ALA A 205 -17.84 -7.17 -13.99
CA ALA A 205 -18.47 -8.16 -14.88
C ALA A 205 -17.49 -8.96 -15.75
N LEU A 206 -16.20 -8.57 -15.81
CA LEU A 206 -15.17 -9.28 -16.58
C LEU A 206 -15.02 -10.73 -16.10
N LYS A 207 -14.73 -11.63 -17.06
CA LYS A 207 -14.50 -13.06 -16.84
C LYS A 207 -13.12 -13.48 -17.34
N PRO A 208 -12.57 -14.62 -16.88
CA PRO A 208 -11.36 -15.21 -17.46
C PRO A 208 -11.47 -15.28 -19.00
N GLY A 209 -10.36 -14.97 -19.68
CA GLY A 209 -10.34 -14.86 -21.15
C GLY A 209 -10.71 -13.48 -21.70
N SER A 210 -10.98 -12.48 -20.85
CA SER A 210 -11.31 -11.11 -21.28
C SER A 210 -10.17 -10.36 -21.99
N GLY A 211 -8.97 -10.93 -22.09
CA GLY A 211 -7.79 -10.29 -22.69
C GLY A 211 -7.03 -9.39 -21.73
N LYS A 212 -6.21 -8.48 -22.26
CA LYS A 212 -5.44 -7.51 -21.45
C LYS A 212 -6.35 -6.41 -20.93
N ILE A 213 -6.22 -6.08 -19.65
CA ILE A 213 -7.10 -5.12 -18.95
C ILE A 213 -6.28 -3.94 -18.42
N LEU A 214 -6.79 -2.73 -18.67
CA LEU A 214 -6.39 -1.51 -17.99
C LEU A 214 -7.63 -0.89 -17.32
N TYR A 215 -7.77 -1.11 -16.02
CA TYR A 215 -8.85 -0.50 -15.23
C TYR A 215 -8.35 0.74 -14.49
N SER A 216 -9.00 1.87 -14.72
CA SER A 216 -8.72 3.18 -14.11
C SER A 216 -9.94 3.62 -13.32
N GLY A 217 -10.01 3.23 -12.03
CA GLY A 217 -11.18 3.43 -11.18
C GLY A 217 -11.40 4.87 -10.70
N ALA A 218 -10.43 5.77 -10.92
CA ALA A 218 -10.52 7.18 -10.54
C ALA A 218 -9.56 8.03 -11.41
N PRO A 219 -9.74 9.35 -11.48
CA PRO A 219 -8.80 10.24 -12.20
C PRO A 219 -7.40 10.31 -11.59
N GLY A 220 -7.29 10.09 -10.28
CA GLY A 220 -6.04 10.06 -9.51
C GLY A 220 -5.89 8.74 -8.76
N ARG A 221 -5.64 8.79 -7.46
CA ARG A 221 -5.71 7.62 -6.58
C ARG A 221 -7.17 7.19 -6.36
N ILE A 222 -7.43 5.94 -6.01
CA ILE A 222 -8.77 5.51 -5.58
C ILE A 222 -9.16 6.19 -4.26
N SER A 223 -10.44 6.12 -3.90
CA SER A 223 -10.92 6.70 -2.65
C SER A 223 -10.19 6.10 -1.45
N ALA A 224 -9.85 6.96 -0.50
CA ALA A 224 -9.27 6.51 0.76
C ALA A 224 -10.21 5.59 1.51
N ALA A 225 -9.69 4.58 2.19
CA ALA A 225 -10.49 3.59 2.92
C ALA A 225 -11.46 4.22 3.94
N ILE A 226 -11.04 5.31 4.60
CA ILE A 226 -11.89 6.05 5.55
C ILE A 226 -13.01 6.84 4.86
N ASP A 227 -12.84 7.21 3.59
CA ASP A 227 -13.76 8.06 2.81
C ASP A 227 -14.60 7.27 1.81
N ALA A 228 -14.25 6.00 1.57
CA ALA A 228 -14.85 5.17 0.55
C ALA A 228 -16.33 4.88 0.84
N GLY A 229 -17.18 5.10 -0.16
CA GLY A 229 -18.57 4.71 -0.18
C GLY A 229 -18.77 3.32 -0.80
N LYS A 230 -20.01 2.85 -0.85
CA LYS A 230 -20.37 1.53 -1.42
C LYS A 230 -20.04 1.40 -2.90
N GLU A 231 -20.08 2.50 -3.64
CA GLU A 231 -19.82 2.52 -5.08
C GLU A 231 -18.33 2.64 -5.40
N ASP A 232 -17.49 3.02 -4.45
CA ASP A 232 -16.05 3.10 -4.65
C ASP A 232 -15.43 1.71 -4.78
N ILE A 233 -14.45 1.60 -5.66
CA ILE A 233 -13.66 0.37 -5.80
C ILE A 233 -12.66 0.25 -4.65
N THR A 234 -12.49 -0.94 -4.11
CA THR A 234 -11.54 -1.24 -3.02
C THR A 234 -10.32 -2.00 -3.55
N LEU A 235 -9.21 -1.92 -2.81
CA LEU A 235 -8.01 -2.71 -3.12
C LEU A 235 -8.29 -4.22 -3.09
N ALA A 236 -9.15 -4.67 -2.19
CA ALA A 236 -9.57 -6.06 -2.11
C ALA A 236 -10.33 -6.51 -3.37
N GLU A 237 -11.26 -5.70 -3.89
CA GLU A 237 -11.97 -5.99 -5.13
C GLU A 237 -11.04 -6.01 -6.35
N LEU A 238 -10.10 -5.05 -6.44
CA LEU A 238 -9.07 -5.03 -7.49
C LEU A 238 -8.21 -6.30 -7.45
N THR A 239 -7.79 -6.71 -6.26
CA THR A 239 -6.98 -7.91 -6.02
C THR A 239 -7.74 -9.18 -6.38
N ALA A 240 -8.97 -9.34 -5.88
CA ALA A 240 -9.81 -10.50 -6.17
C ALA A 240 -10.06 -10.66 -7.67
N LYS A 241 -10.35 -9.55 -8.38
CA LYS A 241 -10.54 -9.57 -9.84
C LYS A 241 -9.24 -9.91 -10.58
N GLY A 242 -8.09 -9.40 -10.13
CA GLY A 242 -6.78 -9.78 -10.68
C GLY A 242 -6.49 -11.27 -10.53
N LEU A 243 -6.75 -11.85 -9.36
CA LEU A 243 -6.60 -13.29 -9.10
C LEU A 243 -7.50 -14.14 -10.00
N GLU A 244 -8.75 -13.69 -10.25
CA GLU A 244 -9.70 -14.35 -11.15
C GLU A 244 -9.22 -14.33 -12.61
N LEU A 245 -8.81 -13.15 -13.11
CA LEU A 245 -8.50 -12.94 -14.52
C LEU A 245 -7.12 -13.50 -14.94
N LEU A 246 -6.15 -13.49 -14.01
CA LEU A 246 -4.78 -13.94 -14.28
C LEU A 246 -4.61 -15.45 -14.15
N LYS A 247 -5.50 -16.14 -13.43
CA LYS A 247 -5.38 -17.59 -13.21
C LYS A 247 -5.29 -18.35 -14.54
N ASN A 248 -4.26 -19.17 -14.69
CA ASN A 248 -4.02 -20.03 -15.85
C ASN A 248 -3.12 -21.20 -15.45
N GLU A 249 -2.85 -22.14 -16.37
CA GLU A 249 -2.05 -23.34 -16.11
C GLU A 249 -0.57 -23.04 -15.88
N LYS A 250 0.00 -22.10 -16.59
CA LYS A 250 1.42 -21.70 -16.42
C LYS A 250 1.64 -21.01 -15.10
N GLY A 251 0.74 -20.12 -14.69
CA GLY A 251 0.81 -19.34 -13.49
C GLY A 251 0.82 -17.83 -13.74
N PHE A 252 0.92 -17.05 -12.66
CA PHE A 252 0.99 -15.60 -12.74
C PHE A 252 1.91 -14.98 -11.66
N PHE A 253 2.38 -13.79 -11.96
CA PHE A 253 2.94 -12.84 -10.99
C PHE A 253 1.96 -11.67 -10.82
N LEU A 254 1.57 -11.37 -9.58
CA LEU A 254 0.70 -10.25 -9.24
C LEU A 254 1.35 -9.39 -8.17
N MET A 255 1.61 -8.12 -8.47
CA MET A 255 1.99 -7.12 -7.49
C MET A 255 0.76 -6.30 -7.10
N VAL A 256 0.57 -6.08 -5.81
CA VAL A 256 -0.52 -5.29 -5.21
C VAL A 256 0.06 -4.27 -4.26
N GLU A 257 -0.24 -3.00 -4.47
CA GLU A 257 0.25 -1.89 -3.67
C GLU A 257 -0.86 -1.20 -2.88
N GLY A 258 -0.65 -1.08 -1.56
CA GLY A 258 -1.36 -0.14 -0.69
C GLY A 258 -0.63 1.20 -0.62
N GLY A 259 -0.65 1.97 -1.72
CA GLY A 259 0.19 3.17 -1.88
C GLY A 259 -0.30 4.38 -1.08
N THR A 260 -1.56 4.39 -0.66
CA THR A 260 -2.14 5.49 0.14
C THR A 260 -1.71 5.47 1.60
N ILE A 261 -1.11 4.39 2.11
CA ILE A 261 -0.53 4.34 3.46
C ILE A 261 0.55 5.43 3.60
N ASP A 262 1.45 5.53 2.61
CA ASP A 262 2.49 6.57 2.53
C ASP A 262 1.92 7.99 2.54
N SER A 263 0.89 8.23 1.74
CA SER A 263 0.25 9.55 1.67
C SER A 263 -0.25 10.04 3.03
N TYR A 264 -0.80 9.15 3.85
CA TYR A 264 -1.25 9.47 5.21
C TYR A 264 -0.13 9.44 6.24
N GLY A 265 0.96 8.71 5.99
CA GLY A 265 2.22 8.83 6.71
C GLY A 265 2.83 10.22 6.56
N HIS A 266 3.02 10.70 5.34
CA HIS A 266 3.44 12.08 5.03
C HIS A 266 2.51 13.14 5.65
N GLY A 267 1.21 12.84 5.66
CA GLY A 267 0.21 13.67 6.30
C GLY A 267 0.23 13.61 7.82
N ASN A 268 0.92 12.68 8.45
CA ASN A 268 0.87 12.39 9.89
C ASN A 268 -0.58 12.21 10.38
N GLU A 269 -1.41 11.53 9.58
CA GLU A 269 -2.83 11.32 9.84
C GLU A 269 -3.08 9.86 10.24
N ALA A 270 -2.99 9.56 11.55
CA ALA A 270 -3.03 8.21 12.06
C ALA A 270 -4.33 7.46 11.69
N ALA A 271 -5.50 8.07 11.89
CA ALA A 271 -6.78 7.41 11.65
C ALA A 271 -6.97 6.95 10.20
N SER A 272 -6.48 7.72 9.21
CA SER A 272 -6.52 7.34 7.80
C SER A 272 -5.42 6.34 7.47
N ASN A 273 -4.18 6.56 7.95
CA ASN A 273 -3.04 5.67 7.72
C ASN A 273 -3.37 4.23 8.15
N LEU A 274 -3.87 4.04 9.38
CA LEU A 274 -4.21 2.71 9.88
C LEU A 274 -5.32 2.03 9.08
N ARG A 275 -6.33 2.76 8.60
CA ARG A 275 -7.39 2.20 7.75
C ARG A 275 -6.89 1.79 6.38
N GLU A 276 -5.87 2.46 5.82
CA GLU A 276 -5.22 2.00 4.60
C GLU A 276 -4.44 0.69 4.82
N VAL A 277 -3.79 0.52 5.97
CA VAL A 277 -3.17 -0.77 6.34
C VAL A 277 -4.23 -1.87 6.46
N LEU A 278 -5.40 -1.57 7.05
CA LEU A 278 -6.52 -2.52 7.11
C LEU A 278 -7.04 -2.87 5.71
N ALA A 279 -7.11 -1.90 4.80
CA ALA A 279 -7.52 -2.14 3.41
C ALA A 279 -6.52 -3.03 2.65
N LEU A 280 -5.21 -2.89 2.91
CA LEU A 280 -4.19 -3.79 2.40
C LEU A 280 -4.37 -5.20 2.97
N ASP A 281 -4.61 -5.35 4.27
CA ASP A 281 -4.87 -6.64 4.93
C ASP A 281 -6.12 -7.34 4.33
N ASP A 282 -7.16 -6.58 3.99
CA ASP A 282 -8.33 -7.14 3.31
C ASP A 282 -8.01 -7.66 1.91
N ALA A 283 -7.14 -6.95 1.17
CA ALA A 283 -6.65 -7.43 -0.12
C ALA A 283 -5.79 -8.70 0.02
N VAL A 284 -4.98 -8.80 1.07
CA VAL A 284 -4.22 -10.02 1.40
C VAL A 284 -5.16 -11.17 1.76
N LYS A 285 -6.28 -10.93 2.44
CA LYS A 285 -7.29 -11.95 2.73
C LYS A 285 -7.86 -12.58 1.44
N GLU A 286 -8.02 -11.81 0.36
CA GLU A 286 -8.43 -12.36 -0.94
C GLU A 286 -7.37 -13.32 -1.53
N ALA A 287 -6.08 -12.95 -1.40
CA ALA A 287 -5.00 -13.86 -1.81
C ALA A 287 -4.94 -15.12 -0.94
N VAL A 288 -5.19 -15.02 0.37
CA VAL A 288 -5.27 -16.19 1.26
C VAL A 288 -6.46 -17.09 0.90
N LYS A 289 -7.62 -16.52 0.54
CA LYS A 289 -8.75 -17.30 0.02
C LYS A 289 -8.38 -18.04 -1.26
N PHE A 290 -7.61 -17.41 -2.16
CA PHE A 290 -7.08 -18.04 -3.36
C PHE A 290 -6.07 -19.15 -3.02
N MET A 291 -5.12 -18.90 -2.11
CA MET A 291 -4.12 -19.85 -1.65
C MET A 291 -4.76 -21.11 -1.04
N LYS A 292 -5.84 -20.97 -0.25
CA LYS A 292 -6.56 -22.12 0.31
C LYS A 292 -7.08 -23.10 -0.76
N LYS A 293 -7.34 -22.60 -1.99
CA LYS A 293 -7.74 -23.43 -3.14
C LYS A 293 -6.54 -23.98 -3.91
N HIS A 294 -5.35 -23.39 -3.72
CA HIS A 294 -4.10 -23.75 -4.43
C HIS A 294 -2.89 -23.76 -3.48
N PRO A 295 -2.93 -24.53 -2.37
CA PRO A 295 -2.00 -24.37 -1.24
C PRO A 295 -0.55 -24.67 -1.59
N GLN A 296 -0.30 -25.62 -2.48
CA GLN A 296 1.05 -26.03 -2.89
C GLN A 296 1.63 -25.18 -4.04
N ASP A 297 0.81 -24.37 -4.68
CA ASP A 297 1.16 -23.61 -5.88
C ASP A 297 1.26 -22.12 -5.66
N THR A 298 0.91 -21.64 -4.46
CA THR A 298 0.79 -20.20 -4.16
C THR A 298 1.86 -19.76 -3.16
N LEU A 299 2.52 -18.66 -3.48
CA LEU A 299 3.37 -17.88 -2.58
C LEU A 299 2.75 -16.51 -2.39
N ILE A 300 2.59 -16.08 -1.14
CA ILE A 300 2.18 -14.72 -0.77
C ILE A 300 3.31 -14.09 0.04
N VAL A 301 3.76 -12.91 -0.38
CA VAL A 301 4.76 -12.10 0.32
C VAL A 301 4.15 -10.72 0.58
N VAL A 302 4.29 -10.20 1.80
CA VAL A 302 3.84 -8.85 2.20
C VAL A 302 5.02 -8.10 2.78
N THR A 303 5.33 -6.93 2.23
CA THR A 303 6.43 -6.07 2.68
C THR A 303 6.01 -4.59 2.67
N GLY A 304 6.82 -3.73 3.26
CA GLY A 304 6.85 -2.30 2.95
C GLY A 304 8.01 -1.99 2.02
N ASP A 305 8.03 -0.81 1.45
CA ASP A 305 9.17 -0.29 0.68
C ASP A 305 10.06 0.62 1.54
N HIS A 306 9.48 1.37 2.47
CA HIS A 306 10.11 2.17 3.52
C HIS A 306 9.11 2.47 4.65
N GLU A 307 9.56 3.17 5.68
CA GLU A 307 8.69 3.79 6.67
C GLU A 307 8.44 5.26 6.32
N THR A 308 7.25 5.78 6.65
CA THR A 308 6.89 7.19 6.43
C THR A 308 6.29 7.81 7.67
N GLY A 309 6.82 8.98 8.05
CA GLY A 309 6.31 9.81 9.13
C GLY A 309 7.05 9.63 10.45
N GLY A 310 7.84 8.59 10.62
CA GLY A 310 8.44 8.25 11.91
C GLY A 310 7.36 8.06 12.98
N MET A 311 6.31 7.27 12.65
CA MET A 311 5.20 6.98 13.55
C MET A 311 5.70 6.27 14.80
N THR A 312 5.27 6.74 15.99
CA THR A 312 5.67 6.14 17.27
C THR A 312 4.47 5.67 18.07
N MET A 313 4.62 4.48 18.68
CA MET A 313 3.70 3.92 19.68
C MET A 313 4.05 4.51 21.05
N GLY A 314 3.18 5.39 21.56
CA GLY A 314 3.48 6.20 22.73
C GLY A 314 4.15 7.53 22.35
N PHE A 315 3.88 8.55 23.13
CA PHE A 315 4.44 9.87 22.92
C PHE A 315 4.52 10.65 24.25
N ALA A 316 5.34 11.68 24.32
CA ALA A 316 5.66 12.40 25.55
C ALA A 316 4.41 12.90 26.32
N GLY A 317 3.31 13.24 25.65
CA GLY A 317 2.09 13.72 26.26
C GLY A 317 1.16 12.62 26.81
N SER A 318 1.45 11.34 26.58
CA SER A 318 0.60 10.20 27.02
C SER A 318 1.29 9.27 28.02
N GLY A 319 2.59 9.45 28.31
CA GLY A 319 3.36 8.53 29.14
C GLY A 319 3.32 7.10 28.60
N TYR A 320 2.86 6.15 29.39
CA TYR A 320 2.74 4.73 28.99
C TYR A 320 1.37 4.37 28.38
N ALA A 321 0.49 5.35 28.13
CA ALA A 321 -0.87 5.11 27.67
C ALA A 321 -1.04 5.33 26.17
N MET A 322 -1.84 4.44 25.54
CA MET A 322 -2.33 4.57 24.16
C MET A 322 -3.82 4.26 24.10
N TYR A 323 -4.53 4.98 23.23
CA TYR A 323 -6.00 4.94 23.17
C TYR A 323 -6.46 4.84 21.73
N MET A 324 -6.21 3.69 21.09
CA MET A 324 -6.46 3.46 19.67
C MET A 324 -7.94 3.55 19.28
N ASP A 325 -8.83 3.19 20.20
CA ASP A 325 -10.29 3.30 20.07
C ASP A 325 -10.75 4.73 19.75
N ARG A 326 -10.05 5.76 20.25
CA ARG A 326 -10.39 7.15 20.00
C ARG A 326 -10.29 7.54 18.51
N LEU A 327 -9.43 6.86 17.74
CA LEU A 327 -9.34 7.07 16.29
C LEU A 327 -10.57 6.57 15.52
N ALA A 328 -11.39 5.72 16.13
CA ALA A 328 -12.64 5.26 15.53
C ALA A 328 -13.69 6.38 15.39
N HIS A 329 -13.57 7.43 16.20
CA HIS A 329 -14.43 8.60 16.12
C HIS A 329 -14.18 9.47 14.88
N GLN A 330 -12.99 9.38 14.24
CA GLN A 330 -12.74 10.05 12.97
C GLN A 330 -13.41 9.28 11.83
N LYS A 331 -14.37 9.91 11.16
CA LYS A 331 -15.24 9.31 10.13
C LYS A 331 -14.86 9.68 8.70
N VAL A 332 -14.01 10.67 8.52
CA VAL A 332 -13.52 11.14 7.22
C VAL A 332 -12.05 11.52 7.31
N SER A 333 -11.35 11.48 6.20
CA SER A 333 -9.97 12.00 6.14
C SER A 333 -9.96 13.51 6.36
N ILE A 334 -8.80 14.01 6.79
CA ILE A 334 -8.56 15.46 6.92
C ILE A 334 -8.75 16.18 5.58
N SER A 335 -8.37 15.55 4.47
CA SER A 335 -8.58 16.08 3.12
C SER A 335 -10.07 16.18 2.77
N LYS A 336 -10.84 15.13 3.02
CA LYS A 336 -12.29 15.13 2.80
C LYS A 336 -12.99 16.15 3.67
N PHE A 337 -12.60 16.25 4.95
CA PHE A 337 -13.14 17.26 5.85
C PHE A 337 -12.86 18.68 5.34
N GLY A 338 -11.65 18.95 4.82
CA GLY A 338 -11.32 20.22 4.19
C GLY A 338 -12.25 20.58 3.02
N SER A 339 -12.59 19.59 2.18
CA SER A 339 -13.56 19.77 1.09
C SER A 339 -14.96 20.06 1.63
N LEU A 340 -15.45 19.26 2.58
CA LEU A 340 -16.75 19.46 3.23
C LEU A 340 -16.87 20.84 3.89
N LEU A 341 -15.80 21.30 4.54
CA LEU A 341 -15.74 22.63 5.15
C LEU A 341 -15.83 23.74 4.09
N LYS A 342 -15.14 23.57 2.95
CA LYS A 342 -15.21 24.53 1.84
C LYS A 342 -16.63 24.59 1.25
N ASP A 343 -17.27 23.44 1.07
CA ASP A 343 -18.62 23.37 0.52
C ASP A 343 -19.65 23.95 1.49
N ALA A 344 -19.54 23.68 2.80
CA ALA A 344 -20.39 24.27 3.82
C ALA A 344 -20.28 25.81 3.86
N ARG A 345 -19.06 26.35 3.75
CA ARG A 345 -18.84 27.81 3.66
C ARG A 345 -19.47 28.43 2.42
N LYS A 346 -19.50 27.73 1.30
CA LYS A 346 -20.16 28.22 0.07
C LYS A 346 -21.69 28.17 0.18
N ALA A 347 -22.23 27.14 0.84
CA ALA A 347 -23.66 26.92 0.96
C ALA A 347 -24.33 27.86 1.97
N LYS A 348 -23.59 28.38 2.95
CA LYS A 348 -24.15 29.23 4.03
C LYS A 348 -23.40 30.55 4.10
N LYS A 349 -24.10 31.67 3.78
CA LYS A 349 -23.53 33.03 3.77
C LYS A 349 -22.95 33.45 5.14
N ASP A 350 -23.65 33.11 6.23
CA ASP A 350 -23.23 33.43 7.60
C ASP A 350 -22.59 32.23 8.30
N PHE A 351 -21.68 31.51 7.60
CA PHE A 351 -20.99 30.37 8.15
C PHE A 351 -20.07 30.76 9.30
N SER A 352 -20.37 30.25 10.48
CA SER A 352 -19.75 30.65 11.75
C SER A 352 -18.86 29.54 12.37
N TYR A 353 -18.12 29.89 13.42
CA TYR A 353 -17.40 28.90 14.21
C TYR A 353 -18.33 27.88 14.90
N ALA A 354 -19.56 28.28 15.26
CA ALA A 354 -20.55 27.35 15.80
C ALA A 354 -20.94 26.25 14.78
N ASP A 355 -20.99 26.57 13.50
CA ASP A 355 -21.21 25.57 12.46
C ASP A 355 -20.03 24.61 12.36
N VAL A 356 -18.80 25.12 12.47
CA VAL A 356 -17.58 24.29 12.52
C VAL A 356 -17.60 23.34 13.72
N GLN A 357 -17.99 23.81 14.90
CA GLN A 357 -18.06 22.96 16.10
C GLN A 357 -18.99 21.77 15.88
N LYS A 358 -20.17 21.97 15.25
CA LYS A 358 -21.09 20.90 14.89
C LYS A 358 -20.44 19.90 13.90
N MET A 359 -19.73 20.41 12.90
CA MET A 359 -19.02 19.55 11.94
C MET A 359 -17.90 18.73 12.61
N VAL A 360 -17.11 19.35 13.48
CA VAL A 360 -16.02 18.70 14.22
C VAL A 360 -16.58 17.60 15.12
N THR A 361 -17.64 17.87 15.86
CA THR A 361 -18.31 16.83 16.68
C THR A 361 -18.85 15.69 15.80
N ARG A 362 -19.49 16.00 14.68
CA ARG A 362 -20.04 14.98 13.75
C ARG A 362 -18.98 14.08 13.14
N TYR A 363 -17.87 14.64 12.68
CA TYR A 363 -16.88 13.92 11.88
C TYR A 363 -15.68 13.40 12.67
N PHE A 364 -15.40 13.95 13.86
CA PHE A 364 -14.27 13.56 14.71
C PHE A 364 -14.68 13.09 16.11
N GLY A 365 -15.95 13.22 16.48
CA GLY A 365 -16.43 12.88 17.82
C GLY A 365 -15.92 13.80 18.93
N LEU A 366 -15.19 14.87 18.59
CA LEU A 366 -14.64 15.83 19.56
C LEU A 366 -15.76 16.67 20.16
N GLN A 367 -15.77 16.79 21.49
CA GLN A 367 -16.83 17.48 22.24
C GLN A 367 -16.32 18.82 22.78
N PHE A 368 -17.08 19.89 22.53
CA PHE A 368 -16.77 21.24 23.00
C PHE A 368 -17.29 21.50 24.41
N THR A 369 -18.06 20.57 24.97
CA THR A 369 -18.53 20.53 26.36
C THR A 369 -17.93 19.32 27.06
N GLY A 370 -18.17 19.17 28.39
CA GLY A 370 -17.68 18.03 29.16
C GLY A 370 -16.30 18.27 29.82
N ASP A 371 -15.93 17.36 30.69
CA ASP A 371 -14.66 17.36 31.42
C ASP A 371 -13.61 16.48 30.73
N PRO A 372 -12.51 17.05 30.17
CA PRO A 372 -11.49 16.27 29.47
C PRO A 372 -10.78 15.21 30.35
N LYS A 373 -10.88 15.31 31.67
CA LYS A 373 -10.35 14.32 32.62
C LYS A 373 -11.24 13.07 32.73
N LYS A 374 -12.54 13.22 32.49
CA LYS A 374 -13.56 12.16 32.60
C LYS A 374 -14.04 11.66 31.23
N GLU A 375 -14.11 12.54 30.26
CA GLU A 375 -14.63 12.30 28.92
C GLU A 375 -13.49 12.37 27.89
N PRO A 376 -13.00 11.25 27.38
CA PRO A 376 -11.80 11.18 26.54
C PRO A 376 -11.85 12.05 25.27
N MET A 377 -13.04 12.27 24.71
CA MET A 377 -13.22 13.06 23.49
C MET A 377 -13.56 14.54 23.79
N ALA A 378 -13.75 14.93 25.05
CA ALA A 378 -13.93 16.34 25.44
C ALA A 378 -12.62 17.11 25.20
N LEU A 379 -12.74 18.31 24.62
CA LEU A 379 -11.61 19.18 24.32
C LEU A 379 -11.16 19.95 25.57
N SER A 380 -9.86 20.07 25.80
CA SER A 380 -9.31 20.98 26.82
C SER A 380 -9.51 22.43 26.40
N ALA A 381 -9.34 23.36 27.35
CA ALA A 381 -9.41 24.80 27.07
C ALA A 381 -8.40 25.24 25.99
N GLU A 382 -7.17 24.67 26.04
CA GLU A 382 -6.10 24.94 25.07
C GLU A 382 -6.48 24.40 23.67
N GLN A 383 -7.07 23.19 23.59
CA GLN A 383 -7.52 22.59 22.33
C GLN A 383 -8.67 23.38 21.69
N LYS A 384 -9.63 23.86 22.50
CA LYS A 384 -10.73 24.74 22.03
C LYS A 384 -10.17 26.04 21.45
N LYS A 385 -9.28 26.72 22.19
CA LYS A 385 -8.60 27.97 21.75
C LYS A 385 -7.78 27.73 20.47
N ALA A 386 -7.06 26.60 20.37
CA ALA A 386 -6.28 26.25 19.19
C ALA A 386 -7.17 26.04 17.96
N LEU A 387 -8.33 25.36 18.10
CA LEU A 387 -9.28 25.17 17.01
C LEU A 387 -9.92 26.48 16.54
N GLU A 388 -10.28 27.37 17.45
CA GLU A 388 -10.84 28.67 17.11
C GLU A 388 -9.82 29.54 16.36
N ALA A 389 -8.59 29.61 16.86
CA ALA A 389 -7.50 30.32 16.19
C ALA A 389 -7.17 29.72 14.81
N ALA A 390 -7.22 28.40 14.68
CA ALA A 390 -7.03 27.70 13.42
C ALA A 390 -8.14 27.96 12.41
N PHE A 391 -9.38 28.08 12.86
CA PHE A 391 -10.53 28.46 12.02
C PHE A 391 -10.33 29.84 11.41
N GLN A 392 -9.93 30.84 12.22
CA GLN A 392 -9.65 32.20 11.76
C GLN A 392 -8.51 32.24 10.71
N LYS A 393 -7.51 31.37 10.87
CA LYS A 393 -6.33 31.29 9.99
C LYS A 393 -6.46 30.30 8.83
N ASN A 394 -7.63 29.70 8.59
CA ASN A 394 -7.86 28.64 7.60
C ASN A 394 -6.93 27.42 7.73
N ARG A 395 -6.52 27.07 8.98
CA ARG A 395 -5.62 25.95 9.30
C ARG A 395 -6.32 24.83 10.09
N LEU A 396 -7.63 24.86 10.19
CA LEU A 396 -8.44 23.94 11.00
C LEU A 396 -8.16 22.45 10.73
N PRO A 397 -8.05 21.96 9.47
CA PRO A 397 -7.79 20.55 9.22
C PRO A 397 -6.49 20.04 9.86
N GLY A 398 -5.42 20.80 9.78
CA GLY A 398 -4.14 20.43 10.38
C GLY A 398 -4.19 20.36 11.92
N THR A 399 -4.92 21.29 12.56
CA THR A 399 -5.09 21.31 14.02
C THR A 399 -5.94 20.13 14.50
N LEU A 400 -7.00 19.76 13.78
CA LEU A 400 -7.84 18.58 14.08
C LEU A 400 -7.01 17.30 14.05
N LYS A 401 -6.18 17.13 13.03
CA LYS A 401 -5.27 16.00 12.92
C LYS A 401 -4.37 15.86 14.15
N LEU A 402 -3.72 16.95 14.57
CA LEU A 402 -2.85 16.94 15.76
C LEU A 402 -3.62 16.56 17.02
N ILE A 403 -4.81 17.09 17.21
CA ILE A 403 -5.65 16.76 18.36
C ILE A 403 -6.03 15.28 18.36
N MET A 404 -6.42 14.70 17.22
CA MET A 404 -6.77 13.27 17.12
C MET A 404 -5.56 12.38 17.43
N ASN A 405 -4.37 12.69 16.90
CA ASN A 405 -3.15 11.96 17.22
C ASN A 405 -2.82 12.03 18.73
N GLN A 406 -2.90 13.22 19.33
CA GLN A 406 -2.68 13.41 20.78
C GLN A 406 -3.70 12.63 21.61
N LYS A 407 -4.98 12.66 21.24
CA LYS A 407 -6.04 11.90 21.91
C LYS A 407 -5.76 10.39 21.88
N ALA A 408 -5.16 9.89 20.81
CA ALA A 408 -4.81 8.48 20.66
C ALA A 408 -3.46 8.09 21.29
N GLY A 409 -2.61 9.08 21.66
CA GLY A 409 -1.27 8.83 22.17
C GLY A 409 -0.26 8.45 21.09
N ILE A 410 -0.42 8.97 19.87
CA ILE A 410 0.45 8.71 18.73
C ILE A 410 1.35 9.89 18.46
N GLY A 411 2.64 9.61 18.32
CA GLY A 411 3.68 10.57 17.91
C GLY A 411 4.11 10.38 16.46
N TRP A 412 4.72 11.44 15.92
CA TRP A 412 5.31 11.48 14.59
C TRP A 412 6.58 12.33 14.65
N THR A 413 7.65 11.89 14.00
CA THR A 413 8.94 12.59 14.04
C THR A 413 9.19 13.47 12.82
N THR A 414 8.56 13.17 11.69
CA THR A 414 8.78 13.86 10.42
C THR A 414 7.54 13.81 9.53
N GLY A 415 7.48 14.62 8.49
CA GLY A 415 6.59 14.46 7.35
C GLY A 415 7.26 13.82 6.14
N ALA A 416 8.43 13.21 6.32
CA ALA A 416 9.20 12.50 5.29
C ALA A 416 9.31 11.00 5.64
N HIS A 417 10.12 10.27 4.88
CA HIS A 417 10.46 8.87 5.20
C HIS A 417 11.48 8.79 6.32
N THR A 418 11.62 7.60 6.90
CA THR A 418 12.70 7.26 7.83
C THR A 418 13.47 6.02 7.35
N ALA A 419 14.63 5.76 7.97
CA ALA A 419 15.45 4.58 7.65
C ALA A 419 15.10 3.35 8.49
N LEU A 420 13.95 3.32 9.15
CA LEU A 420 13.50 2.16 9.90
C LEU A 420 13.34 0.96 8.97
N PRO A 421 13.83 -0.24 9.36
CA PRO A 421 13.60 -1.44 8.59
C PRO A 421 12.11 -1.75 8.52
N VAL A 422 11.68 -2.34 7.42
CA VAL A 422 10.28 -2.80 7.25
C VAL A 422 10.16 -4.28 7.60
N LEU A 423 8.95 -4.70 7.98
CA LEU A 423 8.65 -6.09 8.24
C LEU A 423 8.17 -6.76 6.95
N THR A 424 8.90 -7.78 6.48
CA THR A 424 8.45 -8.68 5.41
C THR A 424 7.89 -9.95 6.03
N THR A 425 6.70 -10.36 5.58
CA THR A 425 6.07 -11.62 6.03
C THR A 425 5.66 -12.46 4.82
N ALA A 426 5.73 -13.79 4.95
CA ALA A 426 5.41 -14.69 3.84
C ALA A 426 4.69 -15.95 4.29
N THR A 427 3.88 -16.52 3.38
CA THR A 427 3.19 -17.79 3.56
C THR A 427 3.05 -18.54 2.23
N GLY A 428 2.90 -19.87 2.29
CA GLY A 428 2.76 -20.74 1.11
C GLY A 428 4.07 -21.34 0.63
N ALA A 429 4.09 -21.75 -0.64
CA ALA A 429 5.22 -22.46 -1.24
C ALA A 429 6.50 -21.62 -1.24
N GLN A 430 7.60 -22.16 -0.74
CA GLN A 430 8.93 -21.49 -0.63
C GLN A 430 8.97 -20.26 0.30
N ALA A 431 7.92 -20.00 1.09
CA ALA A 431 7.82 -18.80 1.95
C ALA A 431 8.92 -18.71 3.02
N LYS A 432 9.50 -19.83 3.47
CA LYS A 432 10.61 -19.87 4.44
C LYS A 432 11.84 -19.07 4.00
N ARG A 433 12.01 -18.82 2.69
CA ARG A 433 13.12 -18.04 2.14
C ARG A 433 13.05 -16.55 2.52
N PHE A 434 11.90 -16.09 3.00
CA PHE A 434 11.67 -14.72 3.47
C PHE A 434 11.75 -14.66 4.99
N SER A 435 12.90 -15.04 5.56
CA SER A 435 13.12 -15.10 7.03
C SER A 435 14.45 -14.47 7.42
N GLY A 436 14.52 -13.94 8.65
CA GLY A 436 15.74 -13.39 9.24
C GLY A 436 15.93 -11.90 8.96
N PHE A 437 17.14 -11.47 8.70
CA PHE A 437 17.47 -10.10 8.31
C PHE A 437 17.90 -10.11 6.84
N ILE A 438 17.15 -9.39 6.00
CA ILE A 438 17.37 -9.35 4.54
C ILE A 438 17.49 -7.91 4.04
N ASP A 439 18.08 -7.75 2.87
CA ASP A 439 17.99 -6.49 2.11
C ASP A 439 16.75 -6.54 1.19
N ASN A 440 16.16 -5.39 0.85
CA ASN A 440 14.99 -5.38 -0.02
C ASN A 440 15.29 -5.87 -1.45
N THR A 441 16.56 -5.94 -1.87
CA THR A 441 17.01 -6.59 -3.11
C THR A 441 16.82 -8.10 -3.09
N ASP A 442 16.91 -8.72 -1.91
CA ASP A 442 16.74 -10.17 -1.77
C ASP A 442 15.33 -10.62 -2.15
N ILE A 443 14.33 -9.75 -1.98
CA ILE A 443 12.95 -10.04 -2.35
C ILE A 443 12.88 -10.39 -3.84
N ALA A 444 13.36 -9.52 -4.74
CA ALA A 444 13.37 -9.81 -6.17
C ALA A 444 14.26 -11.01 -6.52
N ASN A 445 15.44 -11.12 -5.91
CA ASN A 445 16.38 -12.21 -6.19
C ASN A 445 15.79 -13.58 -5.82
N ILE A 446 15.09 -13.67 -4.69
CA ILE A 446 14.34 -14.86 -4.31
C ILE A 446 13.23 -15.12 -5.32
N LEU A 447 12.36 -14.13 -5.61
CA LEU A 447 11.23 -14.30 -6.52
C LEU A 447 11.67 -14.69 -7.93
N LYS A 448 12.72 -14.08 -8.48
CA LYS A 448 13.27 -14.44 -9.80
C LYS A 448 13.73 -15.89 -9.86
N SER A 449 14.36 -16.40 -8.79
CA SER A 449 14.80 -17.80 -8.70
C SER A 449 13.67 -18.82 -8.63
N LEU A 450 12.44 -18.37 -8.29
CA LEU A 450 11.25 -19.22 -8.22
C LEU A 450 10.46 -19.30 -9.54
N LEU A 451 10.75 -18.43 -10.52
CA LEU A 451 10.12 -18.45 -11.83
C LEU A 451 10.74 -19.57 -12.71
N LYS A 452 9.90 -20.47 -13.24
CA LYS A 452 10.31 -21.59 -14.11
C LYS A 452 10.40 -21.19 -15.57
#